data_9dedbcd86b28b6836780fcf3f981e511
#
_entry.id   9dedbcd86b28b6836780fcf3f981e511
#
_cell.length_a   1.000
_cell.length_b   1.000
_cell.length_c   1.000
_cell.angle_alpha   90.00
_cell.angle_beta   90.00
_cell.angle_gamma   90.00
#
_symmetry.space_group_name_H-M   'P 1'
#
loop_
_entity.id
_entity.type
_entity.pdbx_description
1 polymer ?
#
loop_
_entity_poly.entity_id
_entity_poly.type
_entity_poly.pdbx_seq_one_letter_code
_entity_poly.pdbx_strand_id
1 'polypeptide(L)'
;MTEEQITKGIGGLIIVRDSIESALALPRSYGVDDIPLVLTDRDFSTSNQFTMVPYGDSMLTNMTLRAQYQVPAQVVRFRILNGAIERSYNLGFSDGRSFSIITSDGGLLNAPVSVTKYILHAGERIEILVNCSGQSGTSVDLKAYNSLLAGNVAGGENFNNGPFANYLGKKDFNILHLNIGAQTANAITTIPKTLITNILLNSANANITRKLTISDSAGLPNIQGPNAFILNHKLFNINYNEYQVPLNNTEIWEITSSSAFGHPFHIHDVEFNIISVNGVAPTAAQAGWKDVVFIPGKTGGGPGNPGTPSVVKFIAKFDDYADALHPFMYHCHISLHEDEGMMGQFVVTNQNAVADLKNTDILVSLYPNPTNNKLYIEFKNQNQSAYYITITDVLGRTKVMLPKPELLNGIDVSHLSKGIYHLTIIENNSKQTTTKTFVVN
;
A
#
# COMPACT_ATOMS: atom_id res chain seq x y z
N MET A 1 -13.50 4.15 7.22
CA MET A 1 -12.58 3.01 7.40
C MET A 1 -12.56 2.23 6.11
N THR A 2 -11.38 1.93 5.60
CA THR A 2 -11.17 1.23 4.32
C THR A 2 -11.71 -0.19 4.37
N GLU A 3 -11.45 -0.90 5.46
CA GLU A 3 -11.92 -2.27 5.70
C GLU A 3 -13.46 -2.38 5.60
N GLU A 4 -14.20 -1.45 6.21
CA GLU A 4 -15.67 -1.47 6.14
C GLU A 4 -16.19 -1.29 4.71
N GLN A 5 -15.57 -0.40 3.93
CA GLN A 5 -15.95 -0.16 2.54
C GLN A 5 -15.69 -1.39 1.68
N ILE A 6 -14.51 -1.99 1.82
CA ILE A 6 -14.16 -3.23 1.12
C ILE A 6 -15.08 -4.36 1.55
N THR A 7 -15.36 -4.52 2.84
CA THR A 7 -16.29 -5.55 3.36
C THR A 7 -17.66 -5.41 2.72
N LYS A 8 -18.16 -4.19 2.55
CA LYS A 8 -19.47 -3.92 1.90
C LYS A 8 -19.44 -4.07 0.38
N GLY A 9 -18.31 -4.50 -0.20
CA GLY A 9 -18.19 -4.80 -1.62
C GLY A 9 -17.71 -3.63 -2.48
N ILE A 10 -17.20 -2.54 -1.88
CA ILE A 10 -16.60 -1.45 -2.66
C ILE A 10 -15.21 -1.90 -3.07
N GLY A 11 -15.10 -2.30 -4.32
CA GLY A 11 -13.84 -2.73 -4.94
C GLY A 11 -14.08 -3.02 -6.41
N GLY A 12 -13.03 -2.85 -7.22
CA GLY A 12 -13.11 -3.06 -8.66
C GLY A 12 -11.73 -3.08 -9.29
N LEU A 13 -11.70 -3.33 -10.58
CA LEU A 13 -10.48 -3.43 -11.36
C LEU A 13 -10.53 -2.43 -12.51
N ILE A 14 -9.50 -1.58 -12.61
CA ILE A 14 -9.29 -0.68 -13.73
C ILE A 14 -8.27 -1.33 -14.67
N ILE A 15 -8.64 -1.47 -15.95
CA ILE A 15 -7.77 -2.03 -16.98
C ILE A 15 -7.19 -0.88 -17.79
N VAL A 16 -5.87 -0.68 -17.71
CA VAL A 16 -5.13 0.25 -18.53
C VAL A 16 -4.53 -0.50 -19.73
N ARG A 17 -4.64 0.08 -20.92
CA ARG A 17 -4.07 -0.48 -22.15
C ARG A 17 -3.29 0.60 -22.89
N ASP A 18 -2.18 0.22 -23.49
CA ASP A 18 -1.36 1.09 -24.30
C ASP A 18 -1.13 0.53 -25.70
N SER A 19 -0.41 1.28 -26.53
CA SER A 19 -0.10 0.88 -27.91
C SER A 19 0.89 -0.28 -27.97
N ILE A 20 1.78 -0.42 -27.01
CA ILE A 20 2.80 -1.49 -26.97
C ILE A 20 2.11 -2.81 -26.65
N GLU A 21 1.28 -2.83 -25.59
CA GLU A 21 0.48 -3.99 -25.24
C GLU A 21 -0.44 -4.39 -26.39
N SER A 22 -1.05 -3.42 -27.07
CA SER A 22 -1.97 -3.64 -28.19
C SER A 22 -1.33 -4.29 -29.41
N ALA A 23 -0.03 -4.15 -29.59
CA ALA A 23 0.74 -4.79 -30.68
C ALA A 23 1.10 -6.26 -30.41
N LEU A 24 0.95 -6.73 -29.17
CA LEU A 24 1.29 -8.12 -28.82
C LEU A 24 0.15 -9.09 -29.21
N ALA A 25 0.48 -10.32 -29.55
CA ALA A 25 -0.47 -11.39 -29.81
C ALA A 25 -1.00 -11.97 -28.48
N LEU A 26 -1.82 -11.19 -27.78
CA LEU A 26 -2.46 -11.55 -26.50
C LEU A 26 -3.97 -11.63 -26.65
N PRO A 27 -4.67 -12.47 -25.88
CA PRO A 27 -6.13 -12.47 -25.79
C PRO A 27 -6.65 -11.08 -25.38
N ARG A 28 -7.75 -10.61 -26.06
CA ARG A 28 -8.26 -9.23 -25.92
C ARG A 28 -9.77 -9.11 -25.92
N SER A 29 -10.47 -10.20 -26.22
CA SER A 29 -11.94 -10.18 -26.28
C SER A 29 -12.49 -10.22 -24.85
N TYR A 30 -12.81 -9.02 -24.31
CA TYR A 30 -13.30 -8.87 -22.94
C TYR A 30 -14.52 -9.76 -22.70
N GLY A 31 -14.47 -10.53 -21.61
CA GLY A 31 -15.50 -11.48 -21.25
C GLY A 31 -15.53 -12.75 -22.11
N VAL A 32 -14.58 -12.96 -23.03
CA VAL A 32 -14.47 -14.18 -23.83
C VAL A 32 -13.13 -14.87 -23.55
N ASP A 33 -12.03 -14.22 -23.88
CA ASP A 33 -10.66 -14.72 -23.65
C ASP A 33 -9.77 -13.74 -22.87
N ASP A 34 -10.27 -12.56 -22.50
CA ASP A 34 -9.67 -11.56 -21.61
C ASP A 34 -10.63 -11.29 -20.45
N ILE A 35 -10.36 -11.87 -19.29
CA ILE A 35 -11.32 -12.03 -18.20
C ILE A 35 -10.75 -11.41 -16.93
N PRO A 36 -11.35 -10.31 -16.40
CA PRO A 36 -10.98 -9.76 -15.11
C PRO A 36 -11.55 -10.60 -13.96
N LEU A 37 -10.72 -10.83 -12.94
CA LEU A 37 -11.08 -11.55 -11.73
C LEU A 37 -10.69 -10.74 -10.51
N VAL A 38 -11.67 -10.34 -9.71
CA VAL A 38 -11.47 -9.80 -8.36
C VAL A 38 -11.71 -10.94 -7.37
N LEU A 39 -10.67 -11.32 -6.68
CA LEU A 39 -10.69 -12.39 -5.68
C LEU A 39 -10.90 -11.78 -4.29
N THR A 40 -11.88 -12.30 -3.55
CA THR A 40 -12.15 -11.85 -2.19
C THR A 40 -12.79 -12.97 -1.38
N ASP A 41 -12.71 -12.89 -0.07
CA ASP A 41 -13.46 -13.76 0.83
C ASP A 41 -14.37 -12.91 1.72
N ARG A 42 -15.52 -13.47 2.08
CA ARG A 42 -16.53 -12.79 2.89
C ARG A 42 -17.17 -13.76 3.87
N ASP A 43 -17.66 -13.21 4.94
CA ASP A 43 -18.57 -13.90 5.84
C ASP A 43 -19.97 -13.31 5.72
N PHE A 44 -20.99 -14.14 6.01
CA PHE A 44 -22.38 -13.77 5.86
C PHE A 44 -23.11 -13.93 7.20
N SER A 45 -23.83 -12.91 7.58
CA SER A 45 -24.78 -12.96 8.69
C SER A 45 -25.96 -13.90 8.38
N THR A 46 -26.75 -14.20 9.38
CA THR A 46 -28.02 -14.97 9.21
C THR A 46 -29.03 -14.28 8.29
N SER A 47 -28.89 -12.96 8.07
CA SER A 47 -29.69 -12.18 7.14
C SER A 47 -29.03 -12.00 5.77
N ASN A 48 -28.00 -12.78 5.45
CA ASN A 48 -27.24 -12.75 4.20
C ASN A 48 -26.57 -11.38 3.92
N GLN A 49 -26.20 -10.65 4.95
CA GLN A 49 -25.39 -9.43 4.82
C GLN A 49 -23.92 -9.76 5.08
N PHE A 50 -23.00 -9.05 4.43
CA PHE A 50 -21.59 -9.15 4.72
C PHE A 50 -21.29 -8.71 6.16
N THR A 51 -20.48 -9.47 6.87
CA THR A 51 -20.00 -9.15 8.22
C THR A 51 -18.56 -8.68 8.16
N MET A 52 -18.22 -7.75 9.05
CA MET A 52 -16.82 -7.33 9.23
C MET A 52 -16.07 -8.42 9.97
N VAL A 53 -15.20 -9.10 9.23
CA VAL A 53 -14.28 -10.11 9.75
C VAL A 53 -12.95 -10.02 8.99
N PRO A 54 -11.81 -10.26 9.65
CA PRO A 54 -10.51 -10.27 8.97
C PRO A 54 -10.47 -11.32 7.84
N TYR A 55 -11.04 -12.50 8.10
CA TYR A 55 -11.09 -13.62 7.16
C TYR A 55 -12.51 -14.12 6.97
N GLY A 56 -12.97 -14.15 5.73
CA GLY A 56 -14.25 -14.73 5.38
C GLY A 56 -14.23 -16.25 5.26
N ASP A 57 -15.37 -16.89 5.52
CA ASP A 57 -15.59 -18.33 5.38
C ASP A 57 -15.98 -18.73 3.94
N SER A 58 -16.25 -17.77 3.10
CA SER A 58 -16.75 -17.95 1.74
C SER A 58 -15.86 -17.26 0.72
N MET A 59 -15.36 -18.04 -0.25
CA MET A 59 -14.62 -17.50 -1.39
C MET A 59 -15.58 -16.92 -2.43
N LEU A 60 -15.34 -15.68 -2.86
CA LEU A 60 -16.06 -15.01 -3.93
C LEU A 60 -15.10 -14.58 -5.05
N THR A 61 -15.49 -14.87 -6.28
CA THR A 61 -14.82 -14.35 -7.48
C THR A 61 -15.79 -13.43 -8.21
N ASN A 62 -15.42 -12.18 -8.41
CA ASN A 62 -16.32 -11.13 -8.92
C ASN A 62 -17.64 -11.08 -8.14
N MET A 63 -17.58 -11.15 -6.81
CA MET A 63 -18.71 -11.17 -5.88
C MET A 63 -19.66 -12.37 -6.07
N THR A 64 -19.23 -13.42 -6.75
CA THR A 64 -20.02 -14.63 -7.01
C THR A 64 -19.49 -15.81 -6.20
N LEU A 65 -20.36 -16.44 -5.41
CA LEU A 65 -20.08 -17.70 -4.72
C LEU A 65 -20.02 -18.85 -5.72
N ARG A 66 -19.03 -19.76 -5.54
CA ARG A 66 -18.85 -20.93 -6.41
C ARG A 66 -18.85 -20.55 -7.89
N ALA A 67 -18.11 -19.51 -8.21
CA ALA A 67 -18.09 -18.91 -9.53
C ALA A 67 -17.72 -19.93 -10.61
N GLN A 68 -18.45 -19.89 -11.72
CA GLN A 68 -18.21 -20.71 -12.92
C GLN A 68 -18.13 -19.80 -14.13
N TYR A 69 -17.26 -20.14 -15.06
CA TYR A 69 -17.11 -19.38 -16.28
C TYR A 69 -16.84 -20.29 -17.48
N GLN A 70 -17.36 -19.92 -18.65
CA GLN A 70 -17.06 -20.62 -19.89
C GLN A 70 -15.98 -19.90 -20.65
N VAL A 71 -14.89 -20.60 -20.97
CA VAL A 71 -13.76 -20.07 -21.76
C VAL A 71 -13.59 -20.87 -23.06
N PRO A 72 -13.08 -20.27 -24.14
CA PRO A 72 -12.81 -21.01 -25.38
C PRO A 72 -11.56 -21.88 -25.28
N ALA A 73 -11.51 -22.95 -26.09
CA ALA A 73 -10.36 -23.85 -26.18
C ALA A 73 -9.17 -23.22 -26.91
N GLN A 74 -8.59 -22.17 -26.32
CA GLN A 74 -7.45 -21.38 -26.83
C GLN A 74 -6.63 -20.85 -25.68
N VAL A 75 -5.67 -19.97 -25.90
CA VAL A 75 -5.02 -19.22 -24.83
C VAL A 75 -6.02 -18.22 -24.25
N VAL A 76 -6.19 -18.22 -22.94
CA VAL A 76 -7.08 -17.33 -22.18
C VAL A 76 -6.24 -16.47 -21.25
N ARG A 77 -6.57 -15.18 -21.16
CA ARG A 77 -5.95 -14.21 -20.27
C ARG A 77 -6.85 -13.94 -19.09
N PHE A 78 -6.33 -14.12 -17.89
CA PHE A 78 -7.01 -13.69 -16.67
C PHE A 78 -6.24 -12.52 -16.08
N ARG A 79 -6.97 -11.44 -15.74
CA ARG A 79 -6.46 -10.28 -15.02
C ARG A 79 -6.93 -10.39 -13.59
N ILE A 80 -6.02 -10.69 -12.69
CA ILE A 80 -6.35 -11.09 -11.32
C ILE A 80 -5.92 -10.00 -10.34
N LEU A 81 -6.88 -9.51 -9.56
CA LEU A 81 -6.68 -8.66 -8.40
C LEU A 81 -6.99 -9.47 -7.14
N ASN A 82 -6.08 -9.49 -6.19
CA ASN A 82 -6.41 -9.90 -4.84
C ASN A 82 -7.05 -8.72 -4.09
N GLY A 83 -8.38 -8.70 -4.03
CA GLY A 83 -9.19 -7.70 -3.34
C GLY A 83 -9.69 -8.18 -1.97
N ALA A 84 -9.04 -9.17 -1.35
CA ALA A 84 -9.34 -9.60 0.02
C ALA A 84 -8.92 -8.53 1.03
N ILE A 85 -9.58 -8.53 2.19
CA ILE A 85 -9.24 -7.66 3.31
C ILE A 85 -7.83 -7.99 3.84
N GLU A 86 -7.53 -9.30 3.97
CA GLU A 86 -6.24 -9.78 4.48
C GLU A 86 -5.65 -10.94 3.67
N ARG A 87 -6.51 -11.88 3.21
CA ARG A 87 -6.09 -13.20 2.73
C ARG A 87 -5.19 -13.14 1.51
N SER A 88 -4.08 -13.88 1.57
CA SER A 88 -3.27 -14.23 0.40
C SER A 88 -3.83 -15.50 -0.26
N TYR A 89 -3.65 -15.64 -1.57
CA TYR A 89 -4.08 -16.81 -2.33
C TYR A 89 -2.88 -17.45 -3.02
N ASN A 90 -2.62 -18.73 -2.72
CA ASN A 90 -1.61 -19.52 -3.44
C ASN A 90 -2.26 -20.17 -4.68
N LEU A 91 -2.32 -19.42 -5.77
CA LEU A 91 -3.04 -19.77 -6.99
C LEU A 91 -2.42 -20.97 -7.71
N GLY A 92 -3.26 -21.84 -8.25
CA GLY A 92 -2.85 -22.96 -9.10
C GLY A 92 -4.05 -23.67 -9.70
N PHE A 93 -3.85 -24.54 -10.68
CA PHE A 93 -4.94 -25.31 -11.30
C PHE A 93 -5.08 -26.70 -10.71
N SER A 94 -6.32 -27.25 -10.70
CA SER A 94 -6.66 -28.52 -10.08
C SER A 94 -5.98 -29.74 -10.73
N ASP A 95 -5.60 -29.62 -12.00
CA ASP A 95 -4.89 -30.65 -12.75
C ASP A 95 -3.36 -30.46 -12.75
N GLY A 96 -2.85 -29.46 -12.02
CA GLY A 96 -1.42 -29.20 -11.90
C GLY A 96 -0.78 -28.56 -13.12
N ARG A 97 -1.57 -28.13 -14.13
CA ARG A 97 -1.03 -27.44 -15.32
C ARG A 97 -0.26 -26.20 -14.93
N SER A 98 0.72 -25.86 -15.75
CA SER A 98 1.38 -24.57 -15.68
C SER A 98 0.52 -23.46 -16.30
N PHE A 99 0.73 -22.23 -15.83
CA PHE A 99 0.24 -21.00 -16.41
C PHE A 99 1.38 -19.99 -16.51
N SER A 100 1.24 -19.01 -17.38
CA SER A 100 2.29 -18.02 -17.61
C SER A 100 1.89 -16.68 -17.04
N ILE A 101 2.64 -16.17 -16.05
CA ILE A 101 2.50 -14.80 -15.54
C ILE A 101 3.12 -13.86 -16.58
N ILE A 102 2.37 -12.83 -16.98
CA ILE A 102 2.79 -11.86 -17.99
C ILE A 102 2.89 -10.44 -17.47
N THR A 103 2.33 -10.13 -16.29
CA THR A 103 2.45 -8.81 -15.64
C THR A 103 2.82 -8.95 -14.16
N SER A 104 3.33 -7.87 -13.62
CA SER A 104 3.28 -7.52 -12.20
C SER A 104 2.30 -6.36 -12.01
N ASP A 105 2.25 -5.75 -10.83
CA ASP A 105 1.31 -4.66 -10.51
C ASP A 105 1.41 -3.50 -11.52
N GLY A 106 2.63 -3.12 -11.91
CA GLY A 106 2.93 -2.00 -12.78
C GLY A 106 3.05 -2.34 -14.27
N GLY A 107 2.56 -3.49 -14.72
CA GLY A 107 2.46 -3.81 -16.15
C GLY A 107 3.23 -5.05 -16.61
N LEU A 108 3.50 -5.12 -17.91
CA LEU A 108 4.06 -6.30 -18.55
C LEU A 108 5.48 -6.63 -18.06
N LEU A 109 5.75 -7.91 -17.90
CA LEU A 109 7.09 -8.46 -17.72
C LEU A 109 7.86 -8.48 -19.07
N ASN A 110 9.17 -8.71 -19.03
CA ASN A 110 9.96 -8.85 -20.26
C ASN A 110 9.57 -10.09 -21.08
N ALA A 111 9.18 -11.14 -20.39
CA ALA A 111 8.75 -12.41 -20.99
C ALA A 111 7.75 -13.12 -20.05
N PRO A 112 6.91 -14.01 -20.59
CA PRO A 112 6.04 -14.85 -19.78
C PRO A 112 6.84 -15.76 -18.84
N VAL A 113 6.44 -15.82 -17.56
CA VAL A 113 7.07 -16.67 -16.55
C VAL A 113 6.15 -17.85 -16.25
N SER A 114 6.57 -19.06 -16.62
CA SER A 114 5.79 -20.27 -16.40
C SER A 114 5.91 -20.77 -14.97
N VAL A 115 4.78 -20.94 -14.31
CA VAL A 115 4.68 -21.46 -12.94
C VAL A 115 3.51 -22.45 -12.82
N THR A 116 3.52 -23.30 -11.79
CA THR A 116 2.37 -24.15 -11.44
C THR A 116 1.60 -23.62 -10.23
N LYS A 117 2.24 -22.74 -9.46
CA LYS A 117 1.64 -22.04 -8.31
C LYS A 117 2.25 -20.65 -8.17
N TYR A 118 1.46 -19.70 -7.65
CA TYR A 118 1.91 -18.34 -7.35
C TYR A 118 1.13 -17.79 -6.16
N ILE A 119 1.84 -17.21 -5.19
CA ILE A 119 1.21 -16.54 -4.05
C ILE A 119 0.92 -15.10 -4.44
N LEU A 120 -0.35 -14.71 -4.37
CA LEU A 120 -0.82 -13.36 -4.62
C LEU A 120 -1.30 -12.76 -3.30
N HIS A 121 -0.60 -11.75 -2.80
CA HIS A 121 -0.93 -11.08 -1.54
C HIS A 121 -2.01 -10.00 -1.74
N ALA A 122 -2.65 -9.56 -0.66
CA ALA A 122 -3.67 -8.51 -0.72
C ALA A 122 -3.14 -7.25 -1.41
N GLY A 123 -3.92 -6.70 -2.36
CA GLY A 123 -3.57 -5.56 -3.19
C GLY A 123 -2.71 -5.87 -4.41
N GLU A 124 -2.07 -7.02 -4.50
CA GLU A 124 -1.30 -7.39 -5.69
C GLU A 124 -2.19 -7.72 -6.89
N ARG A 125 -1.69 -7.41 -8.07
CA ARG A 125 -2.31 -7.74 -9.36
C ARG A 125 -1.34 -8.50 -10.22
N ILE A 126 -1.86 -9.49 -10.95
CA ILE A 126 -1.13 -10.21 -12.00
C ILE A 126 -2.05 -10.47 -13.18
N GLU A 127 -1.47 -10.65 -14.34
CA GLU A 127 -2.16 -11.27 -15.46
C GLU A 127 -1.49 -12.59 -15.82
N ILE A 128 -2.33 -13.57 -16.07
CA ILE A 128 -1.86 -14.91 -16.44
C ILE A 128 -2.43 -15.34 -17.77
N LEU A 129 -1.64 -16.09 -18.52
CA LEU A 129 -2.09 -16.81 -19.72
C LEU A 129 -2.19 -18.29 -19.42
N VAL A 130 -3.36 -18.85 -19.73
CA VAL A 130 -3.65 -20.29 -19.59
C VAL A 130 -3.94 -20.87 -20.95
N ASN A 131 -3.19 -21.90 -21.35
CA ASN A 131 -3.42 -22.55 -22.63
C ASN A 131 -4.45 -23.69 -22.48
N CYS A 132 -5.66 -23.45 -23.00
CA CYS A 132 -6.78 -24.40 -23.06
C CYS A 132 -6.94 -25.03 -24.45
N SER A 133 -5.99 -24.84 -25.39
CA SER A 133 -6.10 -25.36 -26.75
C SER A 133 -6.30 -26.88 -26.77
N GLY A 134 -7.20 -27.34 -27.62
CA GLY A 134 -7.51 -28.78 -27.76
C GLY A 134 -8.32 -29.40 -26.63
N GLN A 135 -8.81 -28.63 -25.66
CA GLN A 135 -9.51 -29.12 -24.46
C GLN A 135 -11.03 -28.84 -24.47
N SER A 136 -11.60 -28.57 -25.64
CA SER A 136 -13.07 -28.34 -25.73
C SER A 136 -13.86 -29.51 -25.15
N GLY A 137 -14.89 -29.18 -24.35
CA GLY A 137 -15.74 -30.16 -23.66
C GLY A 137 -15.19 -30.66 -22.32
N THR A 138 -14.05 -30.13 -21.85
CA THR A 138 -13.47 -30.44 -20.54
C THR A 138 -13.67 -29.30 -19.56
N SER A 139 -13.30 -29.50 -18.29
CA SER A 139 -13.31 -28.46 -17.27
C SER A 139 -12.07 -28.53 -16.37
N VAL A 140 -11.75 -27.44 -15.71
CA VAL A 140 -10.64 -27.33 -14.73
C VAL A 140 -10.95 -26.26 -13.70
N ASP A 141 -10.49 -26.43 -12.47
CA ASP A 141 -10.65 -25.41 -11.44
C ASP A 141 -9.36 -24.60 -11.25
N LEU A 142 -9.49 -23.27 -11.20
CA LEU A 142 -8.51 -22.42 -10.55
C LEU A 142 -8.76 -22.50 -9.03
N LYS A 143 -7.72 -22.80 -8.27
CA LYS A 143 -7.78 -23.04 -6.82
C LYS A 143 -6.81 -22.16 -6.06
N ALA A 144 -7.09 -21.93 -4.79
CA ALA A 144 -6.10 -21.50 -3.81
C ALA A 144 -5.58 -22.75 -3.06
N TYR A 145 -4.28 -22.95 -3.09
CA TYR A 145 -3.57 -24.01 -2.37
C TYR A 145 -3.02 -23.45 -1.04
N ASN A 146 -3.92 -22.90 -0.22
CA ASN A 146 -3.54 -22.19 1.00
C ASN A 146 -3.07 -23.12 2.12
N SER A 147 -3.32 -24.44 2.02
CA SER A 147 -2.69 -25.44 2.89
C SER A 147 -1.15 -25.40 2.84
N LEU A 148 -0.58 -24.90 1.75
CA LEU A 148 0.86 -24.78 1.53
C LEU A 148 1.45 -23.44 2.00
N LEU A 149 0.63 -22.45 2.35
CA LEU A 149 1.13 -21.17 2.87
C LEU A 149 1.83 -21.36 4.21
N ALA A 150 2.84 -20.57 4.48
CA ALA A 150 3.45 -20.50 5.80
C ALA A 150 2.47 -19.90 6.82
N GLY A 151 2.57 -20.27 8.08
CA GLY A 151 1.64 -19.83 9.14
C GLY A 151 1.79 -18.35 9.53
N ASN A 152 2.75 -17.64 8.97
CA ASN A 152 2.95 -16.20 9.12
C ASN A 152 2.59 -15.40 7.84
N VAL A 153 1.85 -16.02 6.94
CA VAL A 153 1.28 -15.40 5.73
C VAL A 153 -0.24 -15.43 5.88
N ALA A 154 -0.89 -14.32 5.65
CA ALA A 154 -2.34 -14.18 5.76
C ALA A 154 -3.09 -15.26 4.98
N GLY A 155 -3.93 -16.04 5.66
CA GLY A 155 -4.62 -17.21 5.12
C GLY A 155 -3.85 -18.54 5.23
N GLY A 156 -2.60 -18.51 5.72
CA GLY A 156 -1.81 -19.70 6.05
C GLY A 156 -1.87 -20.09 7.52
N GLU A 157 -2.53 -19.32 8.36
CA GLU A 157 -2.76 -19.59 9.77
C GLU A 157 -3.84 -20.65 9.96
N ASN A 158 -3.77 -21.31 11.10
CA ASN A 158 -4.77 -22.31 11.50
C ASN A 158 -5.37 -21.92 12.87
N PHE A 159 -6.19 -20.87 12.86
CA PHE A 159 -6.93 -20.47 14.04
C PHE A 159 -8.24 -21.26 14.14
N ASN A 160 -8.38 -22.05 15.21
CA ASN A 160 -9.57 -22.85 15.44
C ASN A 160 -10.66 -22.11 16.24
N ASN A 161 -10.32 -20.96 16.83
CA ASN A 161 -11.22 -20.13 17.64
C ASN A 161 -10.74 -18.68 17.67
N GLY A 162 -11.57 -17.78 18.19
CA GLY A 162 -11.28 -16.36 18.27
C GLY A 162 -11.67 -15.58 16.99
N PRO A 163 -11.38 -14.27 16.91
CA PRO A 163 -11.84 -13.40 15.83
C PRO A 163 -11.22 -13.70 14.46
N PHE A 164 -10.10 -14.43 14.43
CA PHE A 164 -9.42 -14.85 13.20
C PHE A 164 -9.74 -16.28 12.78
N ALA A 165 -10.57 -17.00 13.54
CA ALA A 165 -11.01 -18.33 13.16
C ALA A 165 -11.88 -18.27 11.91
N ASN A 166 -11.55 -19.08 10.91
CA ASN A 166 -12.29 -19.10 9.65
C ASN A 166 -12.23 -20.49 8.98
N TYR A 167 -13.28 -20.79 8.20
CA TYR A 167 -13.39 -22.10 7.54
C TYR A 167 -12.31 -22.32 6.47
N LEU A 168 -11.86 -21.28 5.78
CA LEU A 168 -10.88 -21.35 4.69
C LEU A 168 -9.41 -21.29 5.19
N GLY A 169 -9.19 -21.07 6.48
CA GLY A 169 -7.84 -20.97 7.06
C GLY A 169 -7.03 -22.24 6.83
N LYS A 170 -5.82 -22.10 6.29
CA LYS A 170 -4.88 -23.21 6.02
C LYS A 170 -5.48 -24.34 5.17
N LYS A 171 -6.46 -24.08 4.32
CA LYS A 171 -7.11 -25.09 3.47
C LYS A 171 -7.01 -24.73 1.99
N ASP A 172 -7.17 -25.76 1.15
CA ASP A 172 -7.31 -25.60 -0.29
C ASP A 172 -8.79 -25.46 -0.66
N PHE A 173 -9.10 -24.50 -1.54
CA PHE A 173 -10.47 -24.25 -1.98
C PHE A 173 -10.52 -23.78 -3.44
N ASN A 174 -11.68 -23.91 -4.07
CA ASN A 174 -11.92 -23.46 -5.43
C ASN A 174 -12.14 -21.94 -5.47
N ILE A 175 -11.53 -21.30 -6.47
CA ILE A 175 -11.70 -19.89 -6.81
C ILE A 175 -12.67 -19.74 -7.98
N LEU A 176 -12.44 -20.50 -9.06
CA LEU A 176 -13.24 -20.41 -10.28
C LEU A 176 -13.27 -21.77 -10.99
N HIS A 177 -14.46 -22.26 -11.32
CA HIS A 177 -14.65 -23.41 -12.20
C HIS A 177 -14.68 -22.98 -13.65
N LEU A 178 -13.79 -23.50 -14.47
CA LEU A 178 -13.72 -23.19 -15.91
C LEU A 178 -14.29 -24.34 -16.72
N ASN A 179 -15.33 -24.04 -17.51
CA ASN A 179 -15.83 -24.90 -18.55
C ASN A 179 -15.18 -24.53 -19.89
N ILE A 180 -14.50 -25.43 -20.54
CA ILE A 180 -13.78 -25.15 -21.80
C ILE A 180 -14.67 -25.49 -22.97
N GLY A 181 -15.16 -24.45 -23.66
CA GLY A 181 -16.03 -24.54 -24.81
C GLY A 181 -15.28 -24.61 -26.15
N ALA A 182 -15.99 -24.41 -27.23
CA ALA A 182 -15.37 -24.41 -28.57
C ALA A 182 -14.41 -23.23 -28.73
N GLN A 183 -13.40 -23.43 -29.58
CA GLN A 183 -12.47 -22.39 -30.00
C GLN A 183 -13.18 -21.31 -30.82
N THR A 184 -12.75 -20.03 -30.66
CA THR A 184 -13.26 -18.93 -31.46
C THR A 184 -12.58 -18.84 -32.82
N ALA A 185 -13.16 -18.10 -33.78
CA ALA A 185 -12.61 -17.97 -35.13
C ALA A 185 -11.21 -17.31 -35.16
N ASN A 186 -10.94 -16.36 -34.26
CA ASN A 186 -9.67 -15.62 -34.19
C ASN A 186 -8.83 -16.05 -32.98
N ALA A 187 -8.79 -17.33 -32.70
CA ALA A 187 -8.15 -17.88 -31.51
C ALA A 187 -6.63 -17.64 -31.48
N ILE A 188 -6.13 -17.17 -30.36
CA ILE A 188 -4.72 -17.22 -30.03
C ILE A 188 -4.43 -18.56 -29.37
N THR A 189 -3.55 -19.36 -29.97
CA THR A 189 -3.24 -20.72 -29.50
C THR A 189 -1.80 -20.86 -28.97
N THR A 190 -1.02 -19.80 -29.10
CA THR A 190 0.39 -19.79 -28.67
C THR A 190 0.65 -18.61 -27.72
N ILE A 191 1.43 -18.84 -26.69
CA ILE A 191 1.92 -17.80 -25.78
C ILE A 191 3.17 -17.17 -26.39
N PRO A 192 3.28 -15.83 -26.48
CA PRO A 192 4.46 -15.16 -27.01
C PRO A 192 5.69 -15.47 -26.13
N LYS A 193 6.88 -15.53 -26.71
CA LYS A 193 8.12 -15.80 -25.98
C LYS A 193 8.70 -14.55 -25.31
N THR A 194 8.39 -13.38 -25.84
CA THR A 194 8.81 -12.08 -25.33
C THR A 194 7.62 -11.14 -25.29
N LEU A 195 7.64 -10.19 -24.38
CA LEU A 195 6.59 -9.19 -24.22
C LEU A 195 7.14 -7.79 -24.53
N ILE A 196 7.85 -7.20 -23.58
CA ILE A 196 8.44 -5.86 -23.69
C ILE A 196 9.90 -5.89 -23.22
N THR A 197 10.57 -4.74 -23.27
CA THR A 197 11.86 -4.53 -22.60
C THR A 197 11.64 -3.49 -21.49
N ASN A 198 11.60 -3.93 -20.25
CA ASN A 198 11.56 -3.02 -19.10
C ASN A 198 12.95 -2.42 -18.87
N ILE A 199 12.99 -1.12 -18.68
CA ILE A 199 14.18 -0.40 -18.21
C ILE A 199 14.01 -0.22 -16.70
N LEU A 200 14.64 -1.09 -15.93
CA LEU A 200 14.57 -1.06 -14.48
C LEU A 200 15.54 -0.03 -13.91
N LEU A 201 15.23 0.47 -12.71
CA LEU A 201 16.10 1.43 -12.00
C LEU A 201 17.41 0.75 -11.55
N ASN A 202 18.51 1.48 -11.66
CA ASN A 202 19.80 1.01 -11.19
C ASN A 202 20.07 1.54 -9.77
N SER A 203 20.28 0.63 -8.82
CA SER A 203 20.55 0.98 -7.41
C SER A 203 21.81 1.83 -7.21
N ALA A 204 22.75 1.79 -8.14
CA ALA A 204 23.92 2.67 -8.13
C ALA A 204 23.57 4.16 -8.32
N ASN A 205 22.40 4.46 -8.86
CA ASN A 205 21.92 5.82 -9.11
C ASN A 205 21.05 6.36 -7.95
N ALA A 206 20.89 5.60 -6.87
CA ALA A 206 20.08 6.04 -5.74
C ALA A 206 20.70 7.23 -5.02
N ASN A 207 19.91 8.28 -4.81
CA ASN A 207 20.32 9.48 -4.07
C ASN A 207 20.43 9.20 -2.57
N ILE A 208 19.56 8.35 -2.04
CA ILE A 208 19.48 8.04 -0.60
C ILE A 208 18.89 6.64 -0.40
N THR A 209 19.18 6.06 0.78
CA THR A 209 18.46 4.89 1.30
C THR A 209 17.61 5.31 2.49
N ARG A 210 16.28 5.17 2.37
CA ARG A 210 15.34 5.34 3.48
C ARG A 210 15.18 4.03 4.23
N LYS A 211 15.14 4.12 5.55
CA LYS A 211 14.95 2.94 6.40
C LYS A 211 13.62 3.04 7.12
N LEU A 212 12.80 2.01 6.97
CA LEU A 212 11.55 1.84 7.69
C LEU A 212 11.62 0.57 8.54
N THR A 213 10.88 0.58 9.63
CA THR A 213 10.73 -0.60 10.50
C THR A 213 9.26 -0.99 10.61
N ILE A 214 9.01 -2.29 10.58
CA ILE A 214 7.73 -2.89 10.95
C ILE A 214 7.92 -3.63 12.26
N SER A 215 7.04 -3.38 13.23
CA SER A 215 7.03 -4.06 14.51
C SER A 215 5.61 -4.21 15.06
N ASP A 216 5.47 -5.11 16.01
CA ASP A 216 4.26 -5.19 16.80
C ASP A 216 4.21 -3.98 17.74
N SER A 217 3.01 -3.52 18.08
CA SER A 217 2.80 -2.36 18.98
C SER A 217 2.98 -2.68 20.46
N ALA A 218 3.33 -3.91 20.80
CA ALA A 218 3.44 -4.36 22.19
C ALA A 218 4.32 -3.42 23.02
N GLY A 219 3.74 -2.84 24.07
CA GLY A 219 4.42 -1.95 25.00
C GLY A 219 4.39 -0.46 24.65
N LEU A 220 3.74 -0.05 23.57
CA LEU A 220 3.50 1.37 23.33
C LEU A 220 2.27 1.86 24.09
N PRO A 221 2.37 2.97 24.83
CA PRO A 221 1.22 3.53 25.55
C PRO A 221 0.18 4.08 24.57
N ASN A 222 -1.10 3.86 24.88
CA ASN A 222 -2.26 4.38 24.13
C ASN A 222 -2.58 3.73 22.78
N ILE A 223 -2.02 2.58 22.44
CA ILE A 223 -2.46 1.80 21.30
C ILE A 223 -3.57 0.86 21.77
N GLN A 224 -4.76 1.00 21.18
CA GLN A 224 -5.89 0.13 21.48
C GLN A 224 -5.76 -1.14 20.63
N GLY A 225 -5.71 -2.27 21.30
CA GLY A 225 -5.68 -3.61 20.71
C GLY A 225 -4.39 -4.38 20.98
N PRO A 226 -4.48 -5.68 21.26
CA PRO A 226 -3.32 -6.50 21.61
C PRO A 226 -2.40 -6.82 20.42
N ASN A 227 -2.81 -6.52 19.19
CA ASN A 227 -2.14 -6.97 17.95
C ASN A 227 -1.94 -5.86 16.91
N ALA A 228 -1.98 -4.58 17.29
CA ALA A 228 -1.71 -3.52 16.34
C ALA A 228 -0.26 -3.59 15.85
N PHE A 229 -0.08 -3.49 14.55
CA PHE A 229 1.22 -3.38 13.89
C PHE A 229 1.51 -1.92 13.58
N ILE A 230 2.78 -1.54 13.57
CA ILE A 230 3.19 -0.15 13.41
C ILE A 230 4.37 -0.02 12.45
N LEU A 231 4.43 1.14 11.80
CA LEU A 231 5.57 1.59 11.01
C LEU A 231 6.38 2.60 11.83
N ASN A 232 7.70 2.45 11.83
CA ASN A 232 8.64 3.37 12.50
C ASN A 232 8.29 3.65 13.96
N HIS A 233 7.80 2.63 14.69
CA HIS A 233 7.45 2.68 16.13
C HIS A 233 6.38 3.71 16.47
N LYS A 234 5.47 4.05 15.56
CA LYS A 234 4.36 4.98 15.78
C LYS A 234 3.12 4.62 14.97
N LEU A 235 1.99 5.10 15.45
CA LEU A 235 0.74 5.08 14.69
C LEU A 235 0.69 6.25 13.71
N PHE A 236 -0.07 6.09 12.64
CA PHE A 236 -0.32 7.13 11.66
C PHE A 236 -0.87 8.42 12.29
N ASN A 237 -0.34 9.54 11.84
CA ASN A 237 -0.83 10.86 12.18
C ASN A 237 -0.95 11.69 10.89
N ILE A 238 -2.17 12.01 10.49
CA ILE A 238 -2.47 12.75 9.26
C ILE A 238 -1.85 14.16 9.22
N ASN A 239 -1.47 14.71 10.36
CA ASN A 239 -0.83 16.03 10.46
C ASN A 239 0.71 15.97 10.44
N TYR A 240 1.30 14.79 10.17
CA TYR A 240 2.74 14.60 10.21
C TYR A 240 3.26 13.88 8.96
N ASN A 241 4.04 14.61 8.16
CA ASN A 241 4.76 14.03 7.03
C ASN A 241 6.07 13.43 7.52
N GLU A 242 6.22 12.12 7.36
CA GLU A 242 7.41 11.38 7.80
C GLU A 242 8.63 11.77 6.97
N TYR A 243 8.42 11.95 5.67
CA TYR A 243 9.49 12.25 4.74
C TYR A 243 9.12 13.40 3.79
N GLN A 244 10.16 14.13 3.40
CA GLN A 244 10.15 14.98 2.22
C GLN A 244 11.07 14.34 1.18
N VAL A 245 10.54 14.10 -0.01
CA VAL A 245 11.25 13.51 -1.12
C VAL A 245 11.46 14.59 -2.18
N PRO A 246 12.69 14.92 -2.56
CA PRO A 246 12.94 15.85 -3.66
C PRO A 246 12.45 15.26 -4.98
N LEU A 247 11.73 16.05 -5.78
CA LEU A 247 11.33 15.65 -7.13
C LEU A 247 12.56 15.23 -7.95
N ASN A 248 12.44 14.19 -8.75
CA ASN A 248 13.47 13.52 -9.52
C ASN A 248 14.46 12.67 -8.70
N ASN A 249 14.29 12.55 -7.38
CA ASN A 249 15.08 11.61 -6.61
C ASN A 249 14.77 10.16 -7.01
N THR A 250 15.84 9.37 -7.05
CA THR A 250 15.75 7.91 -7.05
C THR A 250 16.18 7.44 -5.67
N GLU A 251 15.32 6.70 -4.97
CA GLU A 251 15.57 6.31 -3.58
C GLU A 251 15.44 4.80 -3.39
N ILE A 252 16.34 4.23 -2.57
CA ILE A 252 16.19 2.87 -2.06
C ILE A 252 15.38 2.95 -0.77
N TRP A 253 14.34 2.13 -0.68
CA TRP A 253 13.57 1.93 0.54
C TRP A 253 13.92 0.56 1.11
N GLU A 254 14.48 0.57 2.32
CA GLU A 254 14.86 -0.62 3.07
C GLU A 254 13.90 -0.79 4.24
N ILE A 255 13.08 -1.84 4.17
CA ILE A 255 12.08 -2.14 5.21
C ILE A 255 12.55 -3.33 6.02
N THR A 256 12.74 -3.13 7.32
CA THR A 256 13.11 -4.18 8.27
C THR A 256 11.89 -4.56 9.12
N SER A 257 11.48 -5.83 9.07
CA SER A 257 10.36 -6.34 9.85
C SER A 257 10.83 -7.21 11.00
N SER A 258 10.52 -6.80 12.22
CA SER A 258 10.62 -7.61 13.45
C SER A 258 9.30 -8.25 13.84
N SER A 259 8.21 -8.01 13.10
CA SER A 259 6.93 -8.67 13.28
C SER A 259 7.04 -10.16 13.04
N ALA A 260 6.28 -10.96 13.77
CA ALA A 260 6.16 -12.39 13.52
C ALA A 260 5.34 -12.69 12.25
N PHE A 261 4.50 -11.76 11.82
CA PHE A 261 3.59 -11.86 10.69
C PHE A 261 4.12 -11.09 9.48
N GLY A 262 3.75 -11.51 8.28
CA GLY A 262 4.15 -10.85 7.05
C GLY A 262 3.10 -9.83 6.57
N HIS A 263 3.57 -8.77 5.90
CA HIS A 263 2.74 -7.63 5.52
C HIS A 263 2.96 -7.26 4.05
N PRO A 264 1.93 -7.24 3.20
CA PRO A 264 2.02 -6.58 1.89
C PRO A 264 2.11 -5.06 2.12
N PHE A 265 3.18 -4.46 1.63
CA PHE A 265 3.46 -3.03 1.75
C PHE A 265 3.19 -2.34 0.42
N HIS A 266 2.41 -1.27 0.44
CA HIS A 266 2.09 -0.42 -0.70
C HIS A 266 2.62 1.00 -0.49
N ILE A 267 3.04 1.64 -1.58
CA ILE A 267 3.43 3.05 -1.62
C ILE A 267 2.70 3.75 -2.75
N HIS A 268 2.11 4.91 -2.46
CA HIS A 268 1.46 5.77 -3.44
C HIS A 268 2.48 6.55 -4.28
N ASP A 269 2.03 7.18 -5.37
CA ASP A 269 2.78 8.04 -6.28
C ASP A 269 3.70 7.29 -7.26
N VAL A 270 4.37 6.24 -6.82
CA VAL A 270 5.45 5.61 -7.59
C VAL A 270 5.26 4.12 -7.79
N GLU A 271 5.78 3.63 -8.92
CA GLU A 271 6.12 2.22 -9.08
C GLU A 271 7.59 2.00 -8.72
N PHE A 272 7.91 0.81 -8.28
CA PHE A 272 9.26 0.44 -7.86
C PHE A 272 9.72 -0.90 -8.43
N ASN A 273 11.02 -1.15 -8.34
CA ASN A 273 11.61 -2.45 -8.60
C ASN A 273 12.15 -3.06 -7.31
N ILE A 274 11.83 -4.33 -7.03
CA ILE A 274 12.39 -5.04 -5.90
C ILE A 274 13.88 -5.29 -6.16
N ILE A 275 14.73 -4.91 -5.20
CA ILE A 275 16.17 -5.21 -5.22
C ILE A 275 16.42 -6.55 -4.57
N SER A 276 15.87 -6.77 -3.37
CA SER A 276 16.06 -8.04 -2.65
C SER A 276 15.01 -8.26 -1.56
N VAL A 277 14.74 -9.53 -1.28
CA VAL A 277 14.01 -9.99 -0.10
C VAL A 277 14.97 -10.88 0.71
N ASN A 278 15.32 -10.48 1.92
CA ASN A 278 16.32 -11.15 2.76
C ASN A 278 17.67 -11.41 2.04
N GLY A 279 18.11 -10.43 1.24
CA GLY A 279 19.35 -10.51 0.46
C GLY A 279 19.25 -11.35 -0.81
N VAL A 280 18.10 -11.97 -1.11
CA VAL A 280 17.87 -12.75 -2.34
C VAL A 280 17.18 -11.88 -3.39
N ALA A 281 17.63 -11.94 -4.62
CA ALA A 281 17.00 -11.24 -5.74
C ALA A 281 15.55 -11.71 -5.97
N PRO A 282 14.66 -10.84 -6.50
CA PRO A 282 13.28 -11.22 -6.79
C PRO A 282 13.22 -12.36 -7.82
N THR A 283 12.16 -13.16 -7.75
CA THR A 283 11.88 -14.15 -8.80
C THR A 283 11.54 -13.44 -10.12
N ALA A 284 11.64 -14.15 -11.24
CA ALA A 284 11.32 -13.57 -12.55
C ALA A 284 9.90 -12.98 -12.61
N ALA A 285 8.93 -13.58 -11.90
CA ALA A 285 7.55 -13.07 -11.83
C ALA A 285 7.41 -11.79 -10.98
N GLN A 286 8.38 -11.49 -10.13
CA GLN A 286 8.42 -10.30 -9.28
C GLN A 286 9.41 -9.24 -9.77
N ALA A 287 10.13 -9.51 -10.85
CA ALA A 287 11.18 -8.64 -11.38
C ALA A 287 10.66 -7.53 -12.31
N GLY A 288 9.36 -7.28 -12.37
CA GLY A 288 8.74 -6.17 -13.09
C GLY A 288 8.56 -4.92 -12.21
N TRP A 289 7.81 -3.96 -12.74
CA TRP A 289 7.36 -2.80 -12.00
C TRP A 289 6.24 -3.19 -11.04
N LYS A 290 6.33 -2.74 -9.80
CA LYS A 290 5.38 -3.06 -8.72
C LYS A 290 5.08 -1.82 -7.89
N ASP A 291 3.94 -1.84 -7.21
CA ASP A 291 3.58 -0.87 -6.19
C ASP A 291 3.21 -1.55 -4.84
N VAL A 292 3.12 -2.89 -4.83
CA VAL A 292 2.95 -3.71 -3.63
C VAL A 292 4.09 -4.70 -3.51
N VAL A 293 4.68 -4.86 -2.33
CA VAL A 293 5.68 -5.88 -2.04
C VAL A 293 5.39 -6.57 -0.71
N PHE A 294 5.47 -7.90 -0.68
CA PHE A 294 5.33 -8.64 0.56
C PHE A 294 6.59 -8.54 1.41
N ILE A 295 6.42 -8.03 2.62
CA ILE A 295 7.47 -8.00 3.66
C ILE A 295 7.27 -9.21 4.55
N PRO A 296 8.13 -10.23 4.48
CA PRO A 296 7.98 -11.42 5.31
C PRO A 296 8.09 -11.11 6.79
N GLY A 297 7.43 -11.89 7.63
CA GLY A 297 7.67 -11.87 9.06
C GLY A 297 9.10 -12.33 9.39
N LYS A 298 9.57 -12.03 10.60
CA LYS A 298 10.86 -12.52 11.10
C LYS A 298 10.94 -14.04 11.07
N THR A 299 12.15 -14.58 10.94
CA THR A 299 12.39 -16.02 10.98
C THR A 299 12.90 -16.46 12.35
N GLY A 300 12.43 -17.62 12.82
CA GLY A 300 12.73 -18.10 14.17
C GLY A 300 12.05 -17.22 15.23
N GLY A 301 12.52 -17.36 16.44
CA GLY A 301 11.96 -16.66 17.61
C GLY A 301 11.32 -17.64 18.59
N GLY A 302 11.19 -17.22 19.85
CA GLY A 302 10.65 -18.00 20.94
C GLY A 302 11.14 -17.47 22.29
N PRO A 303 10.84 -18.14 23.43
CA PRO A 303 11.30 -17.69 24.74
C PRO A 303 12.82 -17.46 24.77
N GLY A 304 13.24 -16.21 25.01
CA GLY A 304 14.63 -15.79 25.04
C GLY A 304 15.34 -15.63 23.68
N ASN A 305 14.64 -15.85 22.56
CA ASN A 305 15.17 -15.63 21.21
C ASN A 305 14.27 -14.64 20.43
N PRO A 306 14.72 -13.42 20.08
CA PRO A 306 13.92 -12.46 19.37
C PRO A 306 13.62 -12.84 17.90
N GLY A 307 14.32 -13.84 17.34
CA GLY A 307 14.30 -14.19 15.93
C GLY A 307 15.15 -13.25 15.08
N THR A 308 15.25 -13.56 13.79
CA THR A 308 15.98 -12.76 12.80
C THR A 308 14.97 -11.90 12.00
N PRO A 309 15.06 -10.56 12.06
CA PRO A 309 14.22 -9.69 11.25
C PRO A 309 14.36 -9.96 9.75
N SER A 310 13.26 -9.81 9.02
CA SER A 310 13.28 -9.82 7.55
C SER A 310 13.61 -8.43 7.01
N VAL A 311 14.31 -8.38 5.87
CA VAL A 311 14.70 -7.14 5.22
C VAL A 311 14.29 -7.19 3.75
N VAL A 312 13.50 -6.21 3.33
CA VAL A 312 13.14 -6.03 1.91
C VAL A 312 13.68 -4.69 1.43
N LYS A 313 14.26 -4.69 0.23
CA LYS A 313 14.74 -3.49 -0.43
C LYS A 313 14.08 -3.36 -1.79
N PHE A 314 13.58 -2.16 -2.07
CA PHE A 314 13.14 -1.79 -3.41
C PHE A 314 13.67 -0.40 -3.77
N ILE A 315 13.62 -0.06 -5.06
CA ILE A 315 14.07 1.22 -5.60
C ILE A 315 12.94 1.88 -6.37
N ALA A 316 12.68 3.15 -6.07
CA ALA A 316 11.65 3.96 -6.71
C ALA A 316 12.23 5.29 -7.18
N LYS A 317 11.62 5.88 -8.22
CA LYS A 317 11.94 7.20 -8.73
C LYS A 317 10.72 8.11 -8.59
N PHE A 318 10.89 9.28 -8.00
CA PHE A 318 9.83 10.25 -7.72
C PHE A 318 9.92 11.39 -8.74
N ASP A 319 9.46 11.18 -9.97
CA ASP A 319 9.65 12.15 -11.08
C ASP A 319 8.34 12.67 -11.68
N ASP A 320 7.20 12.35 -11.10
CA ASP A 320 5.90 12.68 -11.66
C ASP A 320 5.28 13.93 -11.00
N TYR A 321 4.88 13.86 -9.74
CA TYR A 321 4.16 14.93 -9.06
C TYR A 321 4.93 15.51 -7.88
N ALA A 322 5.06 16.83 -7.82
CA ALA A 322 5.56 17.53 -6.64
C ALA A 322 4.42 18.32 -6.00
N ASP A 323 3.99 17.92 -4.82
CA ASP A 323 2.99 18.61 -4.02
C ASP A 323 3.38 18.59 -2.54
N ALA A 324 3.72 19.76 -2.00
CA ALA A 324 4.09 19.90 -0.59
C ALA A 324 2.88 19.96 0.35
N LEU A 325 1.67 20.09 -0.18
CA LEU A 325 0.43 20.28 0.60
C LEU A 325 -0.42 19.03 0.68
N HIS A 326 -0.33 18.16 -0.32
CA HIS A 326 -1.12 16.93 -0.39
C HIS A 326 -0.17 15.72 -0.34
N PRO A 327 0.02 15.13 0.85
CA PRO A 327 0.96 14.03 1.01
C PRO A 327 0.46 12.75 0.36
N PHE A 328 1.42 11.95 -0.12
CA PHE A 328 1.23 10.57 -0.54
C PHE A 328 1.39 9.63 0.63
N MET A 329 0.69 8.51 0.60
CA MET A 329 0.70 7.52 1.69
C MET A 329 1.57 6.31 1.33
N TYR A 330 2.04 5.62 2.35
CA TYR A 330 2.52 4.25 2.29
C TYR A 330 1.92 3.48 3.47
N HIS A 331 1.55 2.22 3.25
CA HIS A 331 0.83 1.47 4.26
C HIS A 331 0.92 -0.05 4.04
N CYS A 332 0.54 -0.81 5.06
CA CYS A 332 0.22 -2.22 4.90
C CYS A 332 -1.08 -2.37 4.09
N HIS A 333 -1.11 -3.27 3.14
CA HIS A 333 -2.31 -3.50 2.32
C HIS A 333 -3.27 -4.56 2.93
N ILE A 334 -3.04 -4.97 4.17
CA ILE A 334 -4.05 -5.61 5.00
C ILE A 334 -4.93 -4.50 5.57
N SER A 335 -6.19 -4.45 5.14
CA SER A 335 -7.07 -3.31 5.40
C SER A 335 -7.36 -3.08 6.88
N LEU A 336 -7.37 -4.14 7.70
CA LEU A 336 -7.47 -4.02 9.15
C LEU A 336 -6.25 -3.29 9.73
N HIS A 337 -5.04 -3.67 9.32
CA HIS A 337 -3.80 -3.04 9.80
C HIS A 337 -3.69 -1.59 9.34
N GLU A 338 -4.10 -1.28 8.11
CA GLU A 338 -4.20 0.09 7.59
C GLU A 338 -5.12 0.94 8.46
N ASP A 339 -6.37 0.49 8.70
CA ASP A 339 -7.37 1.20 9.51
C ASP A 339 -6.92 1.34 10.99
N GLU A 340 -6.09 0.44 11.51
CA GLU A 340 -5.46 0.52 12.83
C GLU A 340 -4.23 1.44 12.87
N GLY A 341 -3.82 2.03 11.74
CA GLY A 341 -2.78 3.04 11.65
C GLY A 341 -1.39 2.53 11.28
N MET A 342 -1.28 1.31 10.68
CA MET A 342 -0.04 0.82 10.08
C MET A 342 0.24 1.51 8.75
N MET A 343 0.45 2.82 8.81
CA MET A 343 0.68 3.67 7.65
C MET A 343 1.53 4.89 7.99
N GLY A 344 2.03 5.55 6.98
CA GLY A 344 2.74 6.83 7.06
C GLY A 344 2.48 7.65 5.81
N GLN A 345 3.01 8.87 5.78
CA GLN A 345 2.86 9.73 4.62
C GLN A 345 4.14 10.54 4.35
N PHE A 346 4.31 10.91 3.10
CA PHE A 346 5.41 11.73 2.62
C PHE A 346 4.89 12.77 1.62
N VAL A 347 5.70 13.81 1.39
CA VAL A 347 5.46 14.79 0.33
C VAL A 347 6.59 14.74 -0.68
N VAL A 348 6.27 14.95 -1.95
CA VAL A 348 7.27 15.19 -3.00
C VAL A 348 7.39 16.69 -3.21
N THR A 349 8.61 17.21 -3.16
CA THR A 349 8.86 18.66 -3.23
C THR A 349 9.80 19.03 -4.36
N ASN A 350 9.60 20.17 -5.00
CA ASN A 350 10.55 20.68 -5.99
C ASN A 350 11.91 20.91 -5.35
N GLN A 351 13.00 20.52 -6.03
CA GLN A 351 14.38 20.67 -5.53
C GLN A 351 14.77 22.10 -5.17
N ASN A 352 14.03 23.10 -5.64
CA ASN A 352 14.23 24.51 -5.30
C ASN A 352 13.45 24.98 -4.06
N ALA A 353 12.64 24.11 -3.45
CA ALA A 353 12.04 24.39 -2.14
C ALA A 353 13.07 24.06 -1.07
N VAL A 354 13.96 25.01 -0.86
CA VAL A 354 14.93 25.13 0.25
C VAL A 354 15.26 23.83 1.00
N ALA A 355 16.49 23.37 0.79
CA ALA A 355 17.18 22.45 1.67
C ALA A 355 17.04 22.88 3.14
N ASP A 356 16.96 21.88 4.03
CA ASP A 356 17.05 21.98 5.48
C ASP A 356 15.83 22.54 6.24
N LEU A 357 14.74 21.77 6.24
CA LEU A 357 14.04 21.62 7.51
C LEU A 357 14.65 20.40 8.23
N LYS A 358 15.77 20.61 8.89
CA LYS A 358 16.13 19.74 10.02
C LYS A 358 14.93 19.74 10.95
N ASN A 359 14.32 18.57 11.10
CA ASN A 359 13.15 18.32 11.94
C ASN A 359 13.55 18.50 13.42
N THR A 360 13.63 19.75 13.85
CA THR A 360 13.58 20.14 15.25
C THR A 360 12.36 21.04 15.35
N ASP A 361 11.17 20.39 15.34
CA ASP A 361 9.90 21.10 15.47
C ASP A 361 9.94 21.99 16.71
N ILE A 362 9.76 23.30 16.47
CA ILE A 362 9.31 24.19 17.52
C ILE A 362 7.87 23.78 17.85
N LEU A 363 7.73 22.86 18.82
CA LEU A 363 6.42 22.35 19.21
C LEU A 363 5.64 23.45 19.95
N VAL A 364 4.65 24.03 19.26
CA VAL A 364 3.80 25.10 19.80
C VAL A 364 2.33 24.77 19.68
N SER A 365 1.57 25.20 20.66
CA SER A 365 0.10 25.27 20.64
C SER A 365 -0.34 26.73 20.63
N LEU A 366 -1.43 27.03 19.91
CA LEU A 366 -2.08 28.35 19.90
C LEU A 366 -3.42 28.26 20.62
N TYR A 367 -3.68 29.19 21.55
CA TYR A 367 -4.97 29.27 22.25
C TYR A 367 -5.33 30.70 22.69
N PRO A 368 -6.63 31.01 22.81
CA PRO A 368 -7.74 30.22 22.27
C PRO A 368 -7.74 30.28 20.73
N ASN A 369 -8.21 29.21 20.08
CA ASN A 369 -8.41 29.17 18.64
C ASN A 369 -9.77 28.51 18.38
N PRO A 370 -10.80 29.24 17.92
CA PRO A 370 -10.80 30.65 17.50
C PRO A 370 -10.55 31.66 18.63
N THR A 371 -10.10 32.87 18.26
CA THR A 371 -9.85 34.00 19.19
C THR A 371 -10.56 35.26 18.74
N ASN A 372 -10.82 36.18 19.71
CA ASN A 372 -11.41 37.49 19.41
C ASN A 372 -10.45 38.65 19.72
N ASN A 373 -9.61 38.50 20.75
CA ASN A 373 -8.78 39.60 21.21
C ASN A 373 -7.31 39.24 21.36
N LYS A 374 -7.00 38.17 22.09
CA LYS A 374 -5.64 37.74 22.39
C LYS A 374 -5.39 36.32 21.97
N LEU A 375 -4.23 36.06 21.35
CA LEU A 375 -3.72 34.76 20.98
C LEU A 375 -2.47 34.44 21.81
N TYR A 376 -2.46 33.31 22.49
CA TYR A 376 -1.32 32.83 23.28
C TYR A 376 -0.59 31.72 22.55
N ILE A 377 0.73 31.64 22.77
CA ILE A 377 1.60 30.63 22.23
C ILE A 377 2.18 29.84 23.39
N GLU A 378 1.95 28.54 23.42
CA GLU A 378 2.56 27.63 24.37
C GLU A 378 3.64 26.81 23.66
N PHE A 379 4.88 26.87 24.19
CA PHE A 379 6.01 26.06 23.74
C PHE A 379 6.09 24.78 24.56
N LYS A 380 6.03 23.61 23.92
CA LYS A 380 6.09 22.32 24.62
C LYS A 380 7.51 21.94 25.05
N ASN A 381 8.53 22.50 24.41
CA ASN A 381 9.93 22.30 24.77
C ASN A 381 10.51 23.62 25.30
N GLN A 382 10.98 23.63 26.54
CA GLN A 382 11.57 24.80 27.17
C GLN A 382 12.98 25.06 26.61
N ASN A 383 13.08 25.77 25.50
CA ASN A 383 14.28 26.48 25.13
C ASN A 383 13.96 27.96 25.07
N GLN A 384 14.63 28.76 25.88
CA GLN A 384 14.51 30.23 25.91
C GLN A 384 15.24 30.88 24.71
N SER A 385 15.02 30.38 23.51
CA SER A 385 15.55 30.97 22.31
C SER A 385 14.78 32.22 21.95
N ALA A 386 15.46 33.22 21.38
CA ALA A 386 14.79 34.41 20.87
C ALA A 386 14.05 34.05 19.58
N TYR A 387 12.76 34.38 19.52
CA TYR A 387 11.90 34.11 18.37
C TYR A 387 11.45 35.41 17.71
N TYR A 388 11.23 35.31 16.41
CA TYR A 388 10.58 36.32 15.61
C TYR A 388 9.22 35.76 15.14
N ILE A 389 8.15 36.57 15.29
CA ILE A 389 6.79 36.13 14.97
C ILE A 389 6.20 37.01 13.89
N THR A 390 5.60 36.38 12.86
CA THR A 390 4.79 37.04 11.86
C THR A 390 3.39 36.44 11.82
N ILE A 391 2.38 37.30 11.61
CA ILE A 391 1.01 36.87 11.29
C ILE A 391 0.67 37.34 9.91
N THR A 392 0.25 36.45 9.03
CA THR A 392 -0.18 36.74 7.66
C THR A 392 -1.64 36.33 7.44
N ASP A 393 -2.31 37.00 6.54
CA ASP A 393 -3.62 36.56 6.05
C ASP A 393 -3.45 35.42 5.00
N VAL A 394 -4.56 34.86 4.55
CA VAL A 394 -4.58 33.74 3.56
C VAL A 394 -3.96 34.10 2.20
N LEU A 395 -3.74 35.39 1.92
CA LEU A 395 -3.05 35.88 0.71
C LEU A 395 -1.55 36.12 0.96
N GLY A 396 -1.02 35.74 2.13
CA GLY A 396 0.37 35.93 2.51
C GLY A 396 0.74 37.35 2.93
N ARG A 397 -0.22 38.26 3.06
CA ARG A 397 0.06 39.68 3.44
C ARG A 397 0.29 39.75 4.94
N THR A 398 1.45 40.28 5.35
CA THR A 398 1.80 40.45 6.77
C THR A 398 0.88 41.45 7.46
N LYS A 399 0.30 41.05 8.57
CA LYS A 399 -0.58 41.86 9.42
C LYS A 399 0.06 42.25 10.73
N VAL A 400 0.87 41.34 11.31
CA VAL A 400 1.57 41.57 12.57
C VAL A 400 3.01 41.09 12.41
N MET A 401 3.95 41.80 13.01
CA MET A 401 5.37 41.46 13.02
C MET A 401 5.95 41.81 14.40
N LEU A 402 6.43 40.79 15.12
CA LEU A 402 6.91 40.95 16.50
C LEU A 402 8.35 40.44 16.59
N PRO A 403 9.36 41.33 16.65
CA PRO A 403 10.76 40.93 16.66
C PRO A 403 11.24 40.30 17.98
N LYS A 404 10.49 40.48 19.07
CA LYS A 404 10.81 39.93 20.40
C LYS A 404 9.51 39.90 21.22
N PRO A 405 8.62 38.91 21.01
CA PRO A 405 7.35 38.96 21.71
C PRO A 405 7.54 38.65 23.19
N GLU A 406 6.90 39.45 24.04
CA GLU A 406 6.63 39.10 25.42
C GLU A 406 5.49 38.06 25.43
N LEU A 407 5.87 36.80 25.24
CA LEU A 407 4.95 35.68 25.03
C LEU A 407 3.94 35.48 26.18
N LEU A 408 4.27 35.92 27.38
CA LEU A 408 3.43 35.80 28.59
C LEU A 408 2.19 36.67 28.51
N ASN A 409 2.18 37.77 27.74
CA ASN A 409 1.08 38.74 27.69
C ASN A 409 0.06 38.45 26.59
N GLY A 410 0.31 37.46 25.73
CA GLY A 410 -0.47 37.14 24.54
C GLY A 410 -0.34 38.20 23.44
N ILE A 411 -0.53 37.80 22.20
CA ILE A 411 -0.51 38.66 21.01
C ILE A 411 -1.89 39.29 20.83
N ASP A 412 -1.97 40.62 20.79
CA ASP A 412 -3.20 41.33 20.49
C ASP A 412 -3.56 41.17 19.01
N VAL A 413 -4.69 40.52 18.73
CA VAL A 413 -5.24 40.28 17.40
C VAL A 413 -6.62 40.95 17.21
N SER A 414 -7.05 41.78 18.18
CA SER A 414 -8.37 42.43 18.16
C SER A 414 -8.58 43.38 16.98
N HIS A 415 -7.48 43.88 16.41
CA HIS A 415 -7.47 44.75 15.22
C HIS A 415 -7.54 44.01 13.88
N LEU A 416 -7.47 42.65 13.91
CA LEU A 416 -7.59 41.85 12.71
C LEU A 416 -9.06 41.60 12.34
N SER A 417 -9.36 41.62 11.06
CA SER A 417 -10.70 41.27 10.57
C SER A 417 -11.02 39.80 10.83
N LYS A 418 -12.30 39.49 10.93
CA LYS A 418 -12.72 38.06 11.01
C LYS A 418 -12.17 37.28 9.83
N GLY A 419 -11.58 36.11 10.13
CA GLY A 419 -10.97 35.30 9.07
C GLY A 419 -9.91 34.32 9.58
N ILE A 420 -9.27 33.65 8.62
CA ILE A 420 -8.18 32.69 8.85
C ILE A 420 -6.84 33.40 8.68
N TYR A 421 -5.93 33.12 9.62
CA TYR A 421 -4.58 33.70 9.65
C TYR A 421 -3.54 32.60 9.91
N HIS A 422 -2.32 32.85 9.43
CA HIS A 422 -1.16 32.01 9.66
C HIS A 422 -0.16 32.75 10.57
N LEU A 423 0.20 32.11 11.69
CA LEU A 423 1.22 32.58 12.60
C LEU A 423 2.49 31.77 12.34
N THR A 424 3.55 32.45 11.92
CA THR A 424 4.87 31.85 11.67
C THR A 424 5.84 32.31 12.74
N ILE A 425 6.50 31.34 13.39
CA ILE A 425 7.54 31.55 14.41
C ILE A 425 8.87 31.20 13.77
N ILE A 426 9.84 32.09 13.91
CA ILE A 426 11.20 31.93 13.39
C ILE A 426 12.18 32.03 14.54
N GLU A 427 12.96 30.99 14.79
CA GLU A 427 14.04 31.04 15.78
C GLU A 427 15.23 31.82 15.26
N ASN A 428 15.72 32.81 16.03
CA ASN A 428 16.74 33.73 15.56
C ASN A 428 18.08 33.09 15.26
N ASN A 429 18.46 32.06 16.02
CA ASN A 429 19.78 31.42 15.91
C ASN A 429 19.81 30.34 14.83
N SER A 430 18.83 29.42 14.84
CA SER A 430 18.77 28.26 13.93
C SER A 430 18.08 28.57 12.61
N LYS A 431 17.35 29.72 12.54
CA LYS A 431 16.44 30.05 11.43
C LYS A 431 15.30 29.03 11.23
N GLN A 432 15.06 28.19 12.20
CA GLN A 432 13.94 27.25 12.17
C GLN A 432 12.62 28.00 12.18
N THR A 433 11.66 27.50 11.43
CA THR A 433 10.33 28.09 11.29
C THR A 433 9.24 27.08 11.62
N THR A 434 8.20 27.52 12.30
CA THR A 434 6.97 26.76 12.50
C THR A 434 5.78 27.67 12.17
N THR A 435 4.83 27.18 11.38
CA THR A 435 3.61 27.90 11.03
C THR A 435 2.40 27.18 11.61
N LYS A 436 1.51 27.92 12.24
CA LYS A 436 0.22 27.44 12.78
C LYS A 436 -0.91 28.32 12.31
N THR A 437 -2.05 27.72 12.02
CA THR A 437 -3.27 28.42 11.58
C THR A 437 -4.17 28.72 12.77
N PHE A 438 -4.76 29.92 12.78
CA PHE A 438 -5.78 30.30 13.75
C PHE A 438 -6.89 31.12 13.11
N VAL A 439 -8.02 31.21 13.81
CA VAL A 439 -9.23 31.91 13.35
C VAL A 439 -9.51 33.09 14.27
N VAL A 440 -9.80 34.24 13.67
CA VAL A 440 -10.35 35.43 14.35
C VAL A 440 -11.86 35.49 14.08
N ASN A 441 -12.67 35.54 15.17
CA ASN A 441 -14.13 35.58 15.10
C ASN A 441 -14.70 37.01 15.03
#